data_18c785234897a506bf32a14759f826e4
#
_entry.id   18c785234897a506bf32a14759f826e4
#
_cell.length_a   1.000
_cell.length_b   1.000
_cell.length_c   1.000
_cell.angle_alpha   90.00
_cell.angle_beta   90.00
_cell.angle_gamma   90.00
#
_symmetry.space_group_name_H-M   'P 1'
#
loop_
_entity.id
_entity.type
_entity.pdbx_description
1 polymer ?
#
loop_
_entity_poly.entity_id
_entity_poly.type
_entity_poly.pdbx_seq_one_letter_code
_entity_poly.pdbx_strand_id
1 'polypeptide(L)'
;MLKKAKQLASQEFSRLAGREIKEEDCFVVWFSKPLPNWKALVSTNQIKSGEKCGDYAEITHNGDKKETYVDVYTKVSNRAIKD
;
A
#
# COMPACT_ATOMS: atom_id res chain seq x y z
N MET A 1 11.53 -8.25 1.39
CA MET A 1 10.63 -7.39 2.15
C MET A 1 9.92 -6.36 1.27
N LEU A 2 10.65 -5.52 0.56
CA LEU A 2 10.02 -4.52 -0.31
C LEU A 2 9.23 -5.15 -1.44
N LYS A 3 9.77 -6.22 -2.03
CA LYS A 3 9.05 -6.94 -3.09
C LYS A 3 7.75 -7.55 -2.56
N LYS A 4 7.80 -8.16 -1.36
CA LYS A 4 6.62 -8.74 -0.75
C LYS A 4 5.58 -7.66 -0.43
N ALA A 5 6.02 -6.50 0.04
CA ALA A 5 5.11 -5.38 0.33
C ALA A 5 4.38 -4.94 -0.94
N LYS A 6 5.11 -4.76 -2.05
CA LYS A 6 4.51 -4.37 -3.33
C LYS A 6 3.56 -5.43 -3.86
N GLN A 7 3.94 -6.71 -3.73
CA GLN A 7 3.12 -7.82 -4.17
C GLN A 7 1.78 -7.85 -3.42
N LEU A 8 1.83 -7.74 -2.09
CA LEU A 8 0.62 -7.76 -1.28
C LEU A 8 -0.27 -6.54 -1.55
N ALA A 9 0.36 -5.36 -1.71
CA ALA A 9 -0.39 -4.15 -2.02
C ALA A 9 -1.08 -4.26 -3.38
N SER A 10 -0.37 -4.75 -4.41
CA SER A 10 -0.96 -4.90 -5.74
C SER A 10 -2.11 -5.88 -5.75
N GLN A 11 -2.02 -6.97 -4.99
CA GLN A 11 -3.09 -7.94 -4.87
C GLN A 11 -4.34 -7.31 -4.24
N GLU A 12 -4.15 -6.52 -3.19
CA GLU A 12 -5.27 -5.90 -2.51
C GLU A 12 -5.89 -4.79 -3.34
N PHE A 13 -5.07 -3.95 -3.99
CA PHE A 13 -5.57 -2.93 -4.90
C PHE A 13 -6.36 -3.57 -6.05
N SER A 14 -5.86 -4.67 -6.61
CA SER A 14 -6.54 -5.38 -7.70
C SER A 14 -7.88 -5.92 -7.25
N ARG A 15 -7.94 -6.51 -6.05
CA ARG A 15 -9.18 -7.04 -5.50
C ARG A 15 -10.23 -5.95 -5.34
N LEU A 16 -9.83 -4.80 -4.79
CA LEU A 16 -10.74 -3.68 -4.54
C LEU A 16 -11.16 -2.97 -5.82
N ALA A 17 -10.24 -2.86 -6.79
CA ALA A 17 -10.53 -2.19 -8.06
C ALA A 17 -11.33 -3.07 -9.02
N GLY A 18 -11.32 -4.38 -8.84
CA GLY A 18 -11.96 -5.31 -9.76
C GLY A 18 -11.24 -5.44 -11.09
N ARG A 19 -9.93 -5.13 -11.11
CA ARG A 19 -9.07 -5.26 -12.29
C ARG A 19 -7.64 -5.45 -11.85
N GLU A 20 -6.79 -5.91 -12.76
CA GLU A 20 -5.39 -6.14 -12.43
C GLU A 20 -4.63 -4.82 -12.26
N ILE A 21 -3.98 -4.68 -11.11
CA ILE A 21 -3.00 -3.62 -10.85
C ILE A 21 -1.68 -4.35 -10.58
N LYS A 22 -0.70 -4.13 -11.45
CA LYS A 22 0.52 -4.90 -11.45
C LYS A 22 1.46 -4.48 -10.33
N GLU A 23 2.19 -5.46 -9.78
CA GLU A 23 3.21 -5.21 -8.77
C GLU A 23 4.24 -4.20 -9.24
N GLU A 24 4.64 -4.29 -10.52
CA GLU A 24 5.65 -3.39 -11.10
C GLU A 24 5.19 -1.93 -11.18
N ASP A 25 3.88 -1.69 -11.10
CA ASP A 25 3.32 -0.34 -11.10
C ASP A 25 3.12 0.21 -9.69
N CYS A 26 3.49 -0.56 -8.68
CA CYS A 26 3.45 -0.14 -7.29
C CYS A 26 4.81 0.36 -6.85
N PHE A 27 4.83 1.30 -5.92
CA PHE A 27 6.07 1.85 -5.40
C PHE A 27 5.97 2.06 -3.88
N VAL A 28 7.10 1.92 -3.21
CA VAL A 28 7.18 2.07 -1.77
C VAL A 28 7.41 3.56 -1.46
N VAL A 29 6.48 4.13 -0.70
CA VAL A 29 6.56 5.53 -0.29
C VAL A 29 7.38 5.69 0.97
N TRP A 30 7.29 4.70 1.86
CA TRP A 30 7.96 4.75 3.15
C TRP A 30 8.19 3.34 3.65
N PHE A 31 9.28 3.13 4.39
CA PHE A 31 9.65 1.83 4.90
C PHE A 31 10.40 1.97 6.21
N SER A 32 10.07 1.12 7.19
CA SER A 32 10.77 1.05 8.45
C SER A 32 10.91 -0.41 8.87
N LYS A 33 12.05 -0.76 9.43
CA LYS A 33 12.36 -2.14 9.78
C LYS A 33 12.99 -2.26 11.16
N PRO A 34 12.22 -2.09 12.24
CA PRO A 34 12.70 -2.52 13.55
C PRO A 34 12.54 -4.04 13.65
N LEU A 35 13.63 -4.78 13.48
CA LEU A 35 13.62 -6.24 13.48
C LEU A 35 13.01 -6.80 14.78
N PRO A 36 12.21 -7.89 14.72
CA PRO A 36 11.89 -8.71 13.53
C PRO A 36 10.69 -8.21 12.73
N ASN A 37 10.21 -7.02 13.02
CA ASN A 37 9.04 -6.43 12.37
C ASN A 37 9.46 -5.49 11.25
N TRP A 38 8.53 -5.19 10.33
CA TRP A 38 8.74 -4.14 9.34
C TRP A 38 7.39 -3.57 8.91
N LYS A 39 7.43 -2.36 8.40
CA LYS A 39 6.24 -1.66 7.93
C LYS A 39 6.58 -0.88 6.67
N ALA A 40 5.68 -0.89 5.71
CA ALA A 40 5.86 -0.18 4.45
C ALA A 40 4.55 0.50 4.04
N LEU A 41 4.67 1.68 3.45
CA LEU A 41 3.55 2.32 2.77
C LEU A 41 3.80 2.16 1.28
N VAL A 42 2.80 1.62 0.57
CA VAL A 42 2.89 1.33 -0.85
C VAL A 42 1.75 2.01 -1.58
N SER A 43 2.05 2.63 -2.71
CA SER A 43 1.05 3.24 -3.54
C SER A 43 1.25 2.81 -4.99
N THR A 44 0.36 3.29 -5.86
CA THR A 44 0.45 3.04 -7.29
C THR A 44 -0.13 4.23 -8.03
N ASN A 45 0.37 4.48 -9.24
CA ASN A 45 -0.18 5.53 -10.11
C ASN A 45 -1.25 5.00 -11.06
N GLN A 46 -1.66 3.74 -10.90
CA GLN A 46 -2.66 3.11 -11.75
C GLN A 46 -4.09 3.26 -11.23
N ILE A 47 -4.26 3.95 -10.11
CA ILE A 47 -5.59 4.19 -9.54
C ILE A 47 -6.18 5.43 -10.21
N LYS A 48 -7.35 5.25 -10.83
CA LYS A 48 -8.04 6.34 -11.51
C LYS A 48 -8.92 7.09 -10.52
N SER A 49 -9.18 8.37 -10.84
CA SER A 49 -10.09 9.19 -10.04
C SER A 49 -11.45 8.49 -9.93
N GLY A 50 -11.96 8.37 -8.71
CA GLY A 50 -13.25 7.75 -8.45
C GLY A 50 -13.22 6.25 -8.21
N GLU A 51 -12.08 5.59 -8.42
CA GLU A 51 -11.96 4.17 -8.10
C GLU A 51 -11.93 3.98 -6.57
N LYS A 52 -12.60 2.91 -6.12
CA LYS A 52 -12.71 2.62 -4.69
C LYS A 52 -11.68 1.60 -4.21
N CYS A 53 -10.47 1.69 -4.72
CA CYS A 53 -9.40 0.76 -4.34
C CYS A 53 -8.40 1.37 -3.36
N GLY A 54 -8.68 2.58 -2.86
CA GLY A 54 -7.82 3.25 -1.90
C GLY A 54 -6.69 4.03 -2.55
N ASP A 55 -6.01 4.85 -1.77
CA ASP A 55 -4.91 5.69 -2.24
C ASP A 55 -3.56 5.09 -1.92
N TYR A 56 -3.45 4.35 -0.82
CA TYR A 56 -2.23 3.64 -0.47
C TYR A 56 -2.54 2.48 0.47
N ALA A 57 -1.60 1.55 0.57
CA ALA A 57 -1.70 0.41 1.46
C ALA A 57 -0.58 0.48 2.49
N GLU A 58 -0.92 0.21 3.74
CA GLU A 58 0.06 0.03 4.81
C GLU A 58 0.23 -1.47 5.03
N ILE A 59 1.45 -1.95 4.81
CA ILE A 59 1.79 -3.35 5.00
C ILE A 59 2.57 -3.45 6.30
N THR A 60 2.04 -4.22 7.25
CA THR A 60 2.68 -4.39 8.56
C THR A 60 3.00 -5.86 8.77
N HIS A 61 4.28 -6.17 8.95
CA HIS A 61 4.74 -7.52 9.25
C HIS A 61 5.10 -7.64 10.71
N ASN A 62 4.48 -8.61 11.40
CA ASN A 62 4.82 -8.96 12.78
C ASN A 62 5.60 -10.26 12.74
N GLY A 63 6.91 -10.16 12.94
CA GLY A 63 7.81 -11.32 12.85
C GLY A 63 7.59 -12.33 13.97
N ASP A 64 7.15 -11.88 15.14
CA ASP A 64 6.92 -12.77 16.28
C ASP A 64 5.73 -13.68 16.02
N LYS A 65 4.68 -13.15 15.41
CA LYS A 65 3.47 -13.91 15.07
C LYS A 65 3.52 -14.51 13.68
N LYS A 66 4.52 -14.16 12.88
CA LYS A 66 4.64 -14.58 11.48
C LYS A 66 3.39 -14.23 10.67
N GLU A 67 2.89 -13.02 10.91
CA GLU A 67 1.70 -12.49 10.24
C GLU A 67 2.02 -11.20 9.53
N THR A 68 1.32 -10.97 8.41
CA THR A 68 1.43 -9.73 7.66
C THR A 68 0.04 -9.17 7.43
N TYR A 69 -0.15 -7.90 7.78
CA TYR A 69 -1.43 -7.21 7.64
C TYR A 69 -1.35 -6.25 6.46
N VAL A 70 -2.44 -6.15 5.72
CA VAL A 70 -2.57 -5.22 4.60
C VAL A 70 -3.75 -4.31 4.89
N ASP A 71 -3.48 -3.05 5.15
CA ASP A 71 -4.51 -2.07 5.44
C ASP A 71 -4.53 -1.03 4.31
N VAL A 72 -5.69 -0.85 3.69
CA VAL A 72 -5.83 0.10 2.58
C VAL A 72 -6.53 1.36 3.10
N TYR A 73 -5.96 2.52 2.76
CA TYR A 73 -6.45 3.81 3.22
C TYR A 73 -6.88 4.67 2.05
N THR A 74 -7.91 5.46 2.28
CA THR A 74 -8.45 6.40 1.30
C THR A 74 -8.22 7.81 1.81
N LYS A 75 -7.80 8.70 0.91
CA LYS A 75 -7.63 10.10 1.23
C LYS A 75 -8.99 10.73 1.57
N VAL A 76 -9.08 11.34 2.73
CA VAL A 76 -10.32 11.97 3.19
C VAL A 76 -10.42 13.42 2.71
N SER A 77 -9.30 14.13 2.67
CA SER A 77 -9.28 15.51 2.20
C SER A 77 -7.97 15.87 1.56
N ASN A 78 -7.99 16.90 0.74
CA ASN A 78 -6.80 17.45 0.11
C ASN A 78 -6.97 18.97 0.06
N ARG A 79 -6.03 19.70 0.66
CA ARG A 79 -6.07 21.15 0.70
C ARG A 79 -4.69 21.72 0.43
N ALA A 80 -4.59 22.56 -0.58
CA ALA A 80 -3.34 23.24 -0.90
C ALA A 80 -3.18 24.45 0.02
N ILE A 81 -2.04 24.57 0.65
CA ILE A 81 -1.70 25.71 1.51
C ILE A 81 -0.50 26.39 0.88
N LYS A 82 -0.66 27.68 0.58
CA LYS A 82 0.44 28.46 0.00
C LYS A 82 1.42 28.90 1.08
N ASP A 83 2.69 28.79 0.76
CA ASP A 83 3.76 29.25 1.64
C ASP A 83 3.93 30.77 1.57
#